data_be33ff27128dedd5817da75312ca1f15
#
_entry.id   be33ff27128dedd5817da75312ca1f15
#
_cell.length_a   1.000
_cell.length_b   1.000
_cell.length_c   1.000
_cell.angle_alpha   90.00
_cell.angle_beta   90.00
_cell.angle_gamma   90.00
#
_symmetry.space_group_name_H-M   'P 1'
#
loop_
_entity.id
_entity.type
_entity.pdbx_description
1 polymer ?
#
loop_
_entity_poly.entity_id
_entity_poly.type
_entity_poly.pdbx_seq_one_letter_code
_entity_poly.pdbx_strand_id
1 'polypeptide(L)'
;GFLMAGAEFKNGYKKGFEDGANSVEEGLPGWFGTFADMMTLLFAFFVLLAAISTMDPVKLQEMANSEGKSLGSKIKASGKAEEEGEFEPIKNLAEMKKEMEETIEEMKKENPKGDPPIDIQTSSKGLIVNIKGDYAFPIGKASMKEELKGLLDEEIIPKIQLSPFQVEVAGHSDSDKMPKKWRKNFATNWELSAARGASVVRYMIDKGVPAPRLLAAGYGPWAPHGLDSVKKQNPMWNPLTLTWKDPVKTPDGKEMPTVLSLNKNEKMKSKNRRIQITFLNPPHHGKGRSATSYED
;
A
#
# COMPACT_ATOMS: atom_id res chain seq x y z
N GLY A 1 18.18 8.15 91.48
CA GLY A 1 18.75 8.81 90.21
C GLY A 1 18.84 7.90 89.00
N PHE A 2 18.93 6.58 89.15
CA PHE A 2 19.21 5.64 88.04
C PHE A 2 17.97 5.29 87.19
N LEU A 3 16.77 5.38 87.74
CA LEU A 3 15.53 5.09 86.97
C LEU A 3 15.04 6.22 86.04
N MET A 4 15.39 7.48 86.37
CA MET A 4 15.03 8.61 85.51
C MET A 4 15.88 8.72 84.25
N ALA A 5 17.16 8.39 84.29
CA ALA A 5 18.05 8.42 83.15
C ALA A 5 17.66 7.42 82.05
N GLY A 6 17.08 6.28 82.42
CA GLY A 6 16.59 5.25 81.51
C GLY A 6 15.33 5.70 80.72
N ALA A 7 14.46 6.49 81.36
CA ALA A 7 13.24 6.99 80.78
C ALA A 7 13.52 8.14 79.77
N GLU A 8 14.46 9.02 80.14
CA GLU A 8 14.89 10.12 79.23
C GLU A 8 15.65 9.60 77.97
N PHE A 9 16.48 8.56 78.20
CA PHE A 9 17.16 7.92 77.03
C PHE A 9 16.18 7.20 76.11
N LYS A 10 15.20 6.50 76.65
CA LYS A 10 14.14 5.88 75.84
C LYS A 10 13.28 6.90 75.08
N ASN A 11 12.95 8.03 75.73
CA ASN A 11 12.19 9.11 75.07
C ASN A 11 13.02 9.82 74.02
N GLY A 12 14.30 10.08 74.24
CA GLY A 12 15.23 10.66 73.27
C GLY A 12 15.41 9.76 72.04
N TYR A 13 15.58 8.44 72.27
CA TYR A 13 15.68 7.47 71.16
C TYR A 13 14.41 7.38 70.33
N LYS A 14 13.25 7.32 71.01
CA LYS A 14 11.94 7.28 70.33
C LYS A 14 11.70 8.55 69.51
N LYS A 15 12.02 9.73 70.07
CA LYS A 15 11.87 11.01 69.38
C LYS A 15 12.84 11.12 68.20
N GLY A 16 14.09 10.71 68.37
CA GLY A 16 15.06 10.69 67.27
C GLY A 16 14.71 9.72 66.14
N PHE A 17 14.06 8.61 66.46
CA PHE A 17 13.59 7.67 65.46
C PHE A 17 12.37 8.22 64.70
N GLU A 18 11.42 8.84 65.44
CA GLU A 18 10.24 9.51 64.82
C GLU A 18 10.66 10.69 63.97
N ASP A 19 11.59 11.51 64.43
CA ASP A 19 12.12 12.66 63.65
C ASP A 19 12.90 12.19 62.42
N GLY A 20 13.66 11.10 62.52
CA GLY A 20 14.37 10.47 61.43
C GLY A 20 13.44 9.83 60.38
N ALA A 21 12.37 9.16 60.83
CA ALA A 21 11.35 8.57 59.95
C ALA A 21 10.56 9.67 59.20
N ASN A 22 10.25 10.77 59.90
CA ASN A 22 9.53 11.92 59.28
C ASN A 22 10.44 12.82 58.42
N SER A 23 11.77 12.69 58.52
CA SER A 23 12.71 13.43 57.67
C SER A 23 12.99 12.76 56.32
N VAL A 24 12.53 11.52 56.13
CA VAL A 24 12.57 10.86 54.83
C VAL A 24 11.40 11.45 54.02
N GLU A 25 11.69 12.35 53.12
CA GLU A 25 10.69 12.79 52.12
C GLU A 25 10.15 11.52 51.43
N GLU A 26 8.90 11.14 51.76
CA GLU A 26 8.15 10.10 51.02
C GLU A 26 7.77 10.63 49.63
N GLY A 27 8.74 11.15 48.94
CA GLY A 27 8.57 11.70 47.61
C GLY A 27 9.51 11.00 46.61
N LEU A 28 9.03 10.88 45.38
CA LEU A 28 9.89 10.45 44.28
C LEU A 28 11.12 11.38 44.17
N PRO A 29 12.34 10.86 43.95
CA PRO A 29 13.51 11.68 43.77
C PRO A 29 13.28 12.77 42.75
N GLY A 30 13.74 14.01 42.97
CA GLY A 30 13.47 15.17 42.12
C GLY A 30 13.81 14.95 40.64
N TRP A 31 14.79 14.09 40.32
CA TRP A 31 15.11 13.70 38.97
C TRP A 31 14.06 12.79 38.28
N PHE A 32 13.23 12.11 39.09
CA PHE A 32 12.24 11.17 38.56
C PHE A 32 11.14 11.88 37.75
N GLY A 33 10.78 13.11 38.11
CA GLY A 33 9.84 13.93 37.32
C GLY A 33 10.38 14.24 35.93
N THR A 34 11.65 14.63 35.83
CA THR A 34 12.28 14.92 34.54
C THR A 34 12.48 13.66 33.71
N PHE A 35 12.81 12.55 34.36
CA PHE A 35 12.91 11.24 33.68
C PHE A 35 11.55 10.78 33.13
N ALA A 36 10.47 10.89 33.94
CA ALA A 36 9.13 10.52 33.50
C ALA A 36 8.65 11.40 32.33
N ASP A 37 8.94 12.69 32.33
CA ASP A 37 8.63 13.59 31.23
C ASP A 37 9.35 13.21 29.94
N MET A 38 10.65 12.94 30.02
CA MET A 38 11.43 12.45 28.86
C MET A 38 10.90 11.12 28.32
N MET A 39 10.50 10.20 29.20
CA MET A 39 9.95 8.89 28.80
C MET A 39 8.57 9.03 28.16
N THR A 40 7.72 9.92 28.66
CA THR A 40 6.42 10.17 28.05
C THR A 40 6.53 10.83 26.68
N LEU A 41 7.47 11.78 26.51
CA LEU A 41 7.75 12.40 25.23
C LEU A 41 8.32 11.38 24.23
N LEU A 42 9.24 10.53 24.68
CA LEU A 42 9.80 9.46 23.84
C LEU A 42 8.72 8.45 23.44
N PHE A 43 7.87 8.04 24.39
CA PHE A 43 6.75 7.15 24.11
C PHE A 43 5.77 7.77 23.10
N ALA A 44 5.37 9.02 23.32
CA ALA A 44 4.49 9.75 22.40
C ALA A 44 5.09 9.82 20.99
N PHE A 45 6.40 10.08 20.88
CA PHE A 45 7.12 10.09 19.61
C PHE A 45 7.10 8.72 18.91
N PHE A 46 7.34 7.62 19.63
CA PHE A 46 7.27 6.29 19.05
C PHE A 46 5.85 5.89 18.63
N VAL A 47 4.84 6.27 19.41
CA VAL A 47 3.43 6.03 19.05
C VAL A 47 3.09 6.79 17.76
N LEU A 48 3.57 8.03 17.63
CA LEU A 48 3.36 8.86 16.44
C LEU A 48 4.10 8.26 15.23
N LEU A 49 5.35 7.81 15.40
CA LEU A 49 6.08 7.09 14.34
C LEU A 49 5.36 5.80 13.93
N ALA A 50 4.88 5.01 14.89
CA ALA A 50 4.14 3.79 14.60
C ALA A 50 2.84 4.09 13.85
N ALA A 51 2.11 5.14 14.22
CA ALA A 51 0.89 5.57 13.54
C ALA A 51 1.16 5.96 12.08
N ILE A 52 2.25 6.69 11.81
CA ILE A 52 2.63 7.11 10.44
C ILE A 52 3.17 5.93 9.63
N SER A 53 3.90 5.00 10.28
CA SER A 53 4.50 3.84 9.61
C SER A 53 3.49 2.88 8.97
N THR A 54 2.24 2.88 9.45
CA THR A 54 1.15 2.06 8.90
C THR A 54 0.28 2.80 7.87
N MET A 55 0.54 4.08 7.63
CA MET A 55 -0.24 4.86 6.67
C MET A 55 0.08 4.46 5.23
N ASP A 56 -0.97 4.24 4.47
CA ASP A 56 -0.91 4.09 3.03
C ASP A 56 -0.36 5.38 2.41
N PRO A 57 0.67 5.33 1.54
CA PRO A 57 1.26 6.52 0.93
C PRO A 57 0.23 7.42 0.23
N VAL A 58 -0.82 6.83 -0.32
CA VAL A 58 -1.91 7.59 -0.97
C VAL A 58 -2.71 8.38 0.06
N LYS A 59 -2.98 7.81 1.25
CA LYS A 59 -3.67 8.53 2.33
C LYS A 59 -2.84 9.68 2.90
N LEU A 60 -1.53 9.50 3.01
CA LEU A 60 -0.63 10.60 3.41
C LEU A 60 -0.67 11.74 2.39
N GLN A 61 -0.74 11.40 1.10
CA GLN A 61 -0.83 12.37 0.02
C GLN A 61 -2.21 13.08 0.00
N GLU A 62 -3.30 12.37 0.32
CA GLU A 62 -4.64 12.95 0.51
C GLU A 62 -4.66 13.96 1.67
N MET A 63 -4.02 13.63 2.80
CA MET A 63 -3.91 14.56 3.94
C MET A 63 -3.10 15.80 3.58
N ALA A 64 -1.93 15.63 2.97
CA ALA A 64 -1.08 16.75 2.55
C ALA A 64 -1.80 17.67 1.54
N ASN A 65 -2.60 17.12 0.64
CA ASN A 65 -3.38 17.88 -0.33
C ASN A 65 -4.56 18.62 0.30
N SER A 66 -5.22 18.04 1.31
CA SER A 66 -6.32 18.68 2.01
C SER A 66 -5.83 19.90 2.80
N GLU A 67 -4.66 19.80 3.44
CA GLU A 67 -4.02 20.94 4.12
C GLU A 67 -3.47 21.96 3.11
N GLY A 68 -2.88 21.52 1.99
CA GLY A 68 -2.39 22.37 0.91
C GLY A 68 -3.50 23.17 0.23
N LYS A 69 -4.69 22.60 0.06
CA LYS A 69 -5.87 23.33 -0.46
C LYS A 69 -6.35 24.42 0.52
N SER A 70 -6.27 24.18 1.82
CA SER A 70 -6.61 25.18 2.84
C SER A 70 -5.62 26.35 2.88
N LEU A 71 -4.35 26.10 2.64
CA LEU A 71 -3.29 27.13 2.58
C LEU A 71 -3.16 27.77 1.18
N GLY A 72 -3.35 27.00 0.11
CA GLY A 72 -3.19 27.45 -1.28
C GLY A 72 -4.33 28.34 -1.77
N SER A 73 -5.54 28.24 -1.20
CA SER A 73 -6.66 29.08 -1.58
C SER A 73 -6.45 30.57 -1.23
N LYS A 74 -5.52 30.87 -0.33
CA LYS A 74 -5.17 32.28 0.02
C LYS A 74 -4.12 32.88 -0.93
N ILE A 75 -3.45 32.09 -1.74
CA ILE A 75 -2.40 32.59 -2.66
C ILE A 75 -2.91 32.76 -4.10
N LYS A 76 -4.02 32.09 -4.48
CA LYS A 76 -4.60 32.18 -5.84
C LYS A 76 -5.58 33.36 -6.06
N ALA A 77 -5.70 34.29 -5.14
CA ALA A 77 -6.57 35.48 -5.30
C ALA A 77 -5.95 36.61 -6.14
N SER A 78 -4.80 36.39 -6.81
CA SER A 78 -4.19 37.40 -7.67
C SER A 78 -3.55 36.77 -8.90
N GLY A 79 -4.33 36.62 -9.96
CA GLY A 79 -3.80 36.22 -11.27
C GLY A 79 -4.88 35.60 -12.15
N LYS A 80 -5.60 36.43 -12.90
CA LYS A 80 -6.48 36.01 -13.98
C LYS A 80 -5.67 35.38 -15.13
N ALA A 81 -6.07 34.21 -15.54
CA ALA A 81 -6.11 33.81 -16.95
C ALA A 81 -7.12 32.66 -17.11
N GLU A 82 -8.24 32.99 -17.72
CA GLU A 82 -9.14 32.02 -18.32
C GLU A 82 -8.47 31.58 -19.63
N GLU A 83 -8.14 30.28 -19.74
CA GLU A 83 -7.95 29.62 -21.02
C GLU A 83 -8.75 28.32 -21.00
N GLU A 84 -9.62 28.20 -22.00
CA GLU A 84 -10.52 27.10 -22.25
C GLU A 84 -9.72 25.82 -22.62
N GLY A 85 -10.03 24.72 -21.94
CA GLY A 85 -9.83 23.38 -22.51
C GLY A 85 -8.51 22.68 -22.23
N GLU A 86 -7.67 23.14 -21.34
CA GLU A 86 -6.45 22.42 -20.97
C GLU A 86 -6.75 21.42 -19.84
N PHE A 87 -6.65 20.13 -20.17
CA PHE A 87 -6.69 19.06 -19.17
C PHE A 87 -5.57 19.29 -18.15
N GLU A 88 -5.93 19.58 -16.90
CA GLU A 88 -4.93 19.74 -15.84
C GLU A 88 -4.18 18.41 -15.63
N PRO A 89 -2.84 18.41 -15.64
CA PRO A 89 -2.06 17.19 -15.45
C PRO A 89 -2.30 16.61 -14.05
N ILE A 90 -2.56 15.31 -13.97
CA ILE A 90 -2.73 14.58 -12.71
C ILE A 90 -1.40 14.55 -11.97
N LYS A 91 -1.29 15.31 -10.89
CA LYS A 91 -0.03 15.51 -10.16
C LYS A 91 0.19 14.50 -9.03
N ASN A 92 -0.87 13.81 -8.60
CA ASN A 92 -0.79 12.90 -7.47
C ASN A 92 -1.72 11.68 -7.61
N LEU A 93 -1.36 10.58 -6.93
CA LEU A 93 -2.12 9.33 -6.98
C LEU A 93 -3.50 9.40 -6.30
N ALA A 94 -3.70 10.33 -5.36
CA ALA A 94 -4.99 10.50 -4.69
C ALA A 94 -6.04 11.10 -5.64
N GLU A 95 -5.62 12.06 -6.46
CA GLU A 95 -6.45 12.67 -7.49
C GLU A 95 -6.82 11.63 -8.56
N MET A 96 -5.84 10.88 -9.05
CA MET A 96 -6.07 9.78 -9.98
C MET A 96 -7.03 8.71 -9.43
N LYS A 97 -6.88 8.36 -8.14
CA LYS A 97 -7.78 7.42 -7.49
C LYS A 97 -9.22 7.91 -7.52
N LYS A 98 -9.44 9.19 -7.18
CA LYS A 98 -10.77 9.80 -7.17
C LYS A 98 -11.41 9.76 -8.54
N GLU A 99 -10.69 10.17 -9.59
CA GLU A 99 -11.19 10.13 -10.97
C GLU A 99 -11.54 8.70 -11.41
N MET A 100 -10.70 7.71 -11.04
CA MET A 100 -10.99 6.32 -11.38
C MET A 100 -12.16 5.73 -10.58
N GLU A 101 -12.36 6.16 -9.33
CA GLU A 101 -13.52 5.77 -8.52
C GLU A 101 -14.81 6.34 -9.13
N GLU A 102 -14.79 7.59 -9.62
CA GLU A 102 -15.90 8.21 -10.35
C GLU A 102 -16.25 7.40 -11.62
N THR A 103 -15.25 7.01 -12.42
CA THR A 103 -15.43 6.12 -13.58
C THR A 103 -16.10 4.78 -13.21
N ILE A 104 -15.68 4.15 -12.11
CA ILE A 104 -16.29 2.89 -11.65
C ILE A 104 -17.74 3.09 -11.22
N GLU A 105 -18.06 4.22 -10.59
CA GLU A 105 -19.44 4.54 -10.20
C GLU A 105 -20.33 4.74 -11.43
N GLU A 106 -19.82 5.36 -12.48
CA GLU A 106 -20.52 5.52 -13.76
C GLU A 106 -20.79 4.15 -14.42
N MET A 107 -19.77 3.29 -14.51
CA MET A 107 -19.93 1.91 -15.00
C MET A 107 -20.95 1.09 -14.20
N LYS A 108 -21.05 1.31 -12.88
CA LYS A 108 -22.05 0.66 -12.04
C LYS A 108 -23.47 1.18 -12.30
N LYS A 109 -23.62 2.46 -12.62
CA LYS A 109 -24.93 3.05 -12.99
C LYS A 109 -25.44 2.50 -14.32
N GLU A 110 -24.53 2.28 -15.27
CA GLU A 110 -24.85 1.71 -16.58
C GLU A 110 -25.23 0.21 -16.49
N ASN A 111 -24.60 -0.53 -15.58
CA ASN A 111 -24.90 -1.94 -15.35
C ASN A 111 -25.14 -2.28 -13.87
N PRO A 112 -26.33 -1.94 -13.30
CA PRO A 112 -26.62 -2.10 -11.87
C PRO A 112 -26.62 -3.54 -11.36
N LYS A 113 -26.74 -4.52 -12.25
CA LYS A 113 -26.80 -5.96 -11.91
C LYS A 113 -25.46 -6.68 -12.07
N GLY A 114 -24.46 -6.04 -12.67
CA GLY A 114 -23.15 -6.61 -12.93
C GLY A 114 -22.08 -6.06 -11.97
N ASP A 115 -21.19 -6.92 -11.50
CA ASP A 115 -19.97 -6.44 -10.86
C ASP A 115 -19.11 -5.70 -11.89
N PRO A 116 -18.60 -4.50 -11.60
CA PRO A 116 -17.76 -3.77 -12.52
C PRO A 116 -16.54 -4.62 -12.91
N PRO A 117 -16.05 -4.47 -14.15
CA PRO A 117 -14.87 -5.21 -14.61
C PRO A 117 -13.57 -4.75 -13.94
N ILE A 118 -13.61 -3.61 -13.26
CA ILE A 118 -12.47 -2.95 -12.64
C ILE A 118 -12.66 -2.88 -11.12
N ASP A 119 -11.55 -3.05 -10.38
CA ASP A 119 -11.44 -2.83 -8.95
C ASP A 119 -10.19 -2.01 -8.66
N ILE A 120 -10.29 -1.03 -7.77
CA ILE A 120 -9.18 -0.15 -7.40
C ILE A 120 -8.72 -0.46 -5.99
N GLN A 121 -7.42 -0.55 -5.82
CA GLN A 121 -6.76 -0.77 -4.53
C GLN A 121 -5.55 0.15 -4.39
N THR A 122 -5.30 0.60 -3.17
CA THR A 122 -4.08 1.31 -2.84
C THR A 122 -3.10 0.41 -2.12
N SER A 123 -1.83 0.50 -2.46
CA SER A 123 -0.76 -0.25 -1.80
C SER A 123 0.46 0.63 -1.55
N SER A 124 1.44 0.09 -0.81
CA SER A 124 2.74 0.76 -0.64
C SER A 124 3.48 1.02 -1.96
N LYS A 125 3.15 0.28 -3.02
CA LYS A 125 3.72 0.49 -4.37
C LYS A 125 3.06 1.64 -5.12
N GLY A 126 1.82 1.97 -4.81
CA GLY A 126 1.04 2.98 -5.51
C GLY A 126 -0.44 2.60 -5.69
N LEU A 127 -1.08 3.16 -6.70
CA LEU A 127 -2.46 2.90 -7.05
C LEU A 127 -2.55 1.68 -7.98
N ILE A 128 -3.36 0.72 -7.61
CA ILE A 128 -3.55 -0.55 -8.33
C ILE A 128 -4.95 -0.57 -8.93
N VAL A 129 -5.01 -0.79 -10.23
CA VAL A 129 -6.23 -1.05 -10.99
C VAL A 129 -6.25 -2.52 -11.40
N ASN A 130 -7.16 -3.30 -10.84
CA ASN A 130 -7.36 -4.70 -11.20
C ASN A 130 -8.47 -4.81 -12.24
N ILE A 131 -8.21 -5.46 -13.36
CA ILE A 131 -9.17 -5.70 -14.44
C ILE A 131 -9.42 -7.21 -14.51
N LYS A 132 -10.68 -7.63 -14.47
CA LYS A 132 -11.05 -9.05 -14.53
C LYS A 132 -10.51 -9.71 -15.80
N GLY A 133 -9.86 -10.86 -15.65
CA GLY A 133 -9.21 -11.56 -16.76
C GLY A 133 -10.20 -12.05 -17.82
N ASP A 134 -11.39 -12.45 -17.41
CA ASP A 134 -12.44 -12.93 -18.32
C ASP A 134 -13.03 -11.78 -19.17
N TYR A 135 -13.00 -10.54 -18.66
CA TYR A 135 -13.31 -9.31 -19.41
C TYR A 135 -12.18 -8.98 -20.38
N ALA A 136 -10.94 -9.14 -19.96
CA ALA A 136 -9.77 -8.68 -20.69
C ALA A 136 -9.32 -9.60 -21.83
N PHE A 137 -9.39 -10.93 -21.63
CA PHE A 137 -8.83 -11.91 -22.55
C PHE A 137 -9.74 -13.11 -22.79
N PRO A 138 -9.71 -13.71 -23.99
CA PRO A 138 -10.27 -15.02 -24.21
C PRO A 138 -9.48 -16.09 -23.43
N ILE A 139 -10.17 -17.19 -23.08
CA ILE A 139 -9.58 -18.28 -22.30
C ILE A 139 -8.34 -18.86 -23.02
N GLY A 140 -7.20 -18.93 -22.30
CA GLY A 140 -5.94 -19.48 -22.81
C GLY A 140 -5.25 -18.65 -23.89
N LYS A 141 -5.66 -17.42 -24.11
CA LYS A 141 -5.06 -16.49 -25.08
C LYS A 141 -4.48 -15.24 -24.39
N ALA A 142 -3.53 -14.62 -25.06
CA ALA A 142 -2.97 -13.32 -24.68
C ALA A 142 -3.38 -12.19 -25.66
N SER A 143 -4.25 -12.48 -26.65
CA SER A 143 -4.87 -11.44 -27.49
C SER A 143 -5.97 -10.76 -26.69
N MET A 144 -5.91 -9.43 -26.59
CA MET A 144 -6.92 -8.63 -25.89
C MET A 144 -8.27 -8.70 -26.59
N LYS A 145 -9.33 -8.64 -25.80
CA LYS A 145 -10.68 -8.41 -26.28
C LYS A 145 -10.91 -6.93 -26.59
N GLU A 146 -11.90 -6.61 -27.41
CA GLU A 146 -12.23 -5.23 -27.74
C GLU A 146 -12.72 -4.42 -26.54
N GLU A 147 -13.39 -5.09 -25.59
CA GLU A 147 -13.86 -4.49 -24.33
C GLU A 147 -12.68 -3.95 -23.51
N LEU A 148 -11.57 -4.70 -23.44
CA LEU A 148 -10.36 -4.23 -22.76
C LEU A 148 -9.73 -3.05 -23.51
N LYS A 149 -9.69 -3.10 -24.84
CA LYS A 149 -9.11 -2.01 -25.63
C LYS A 149 -9.91 -0.73 -25.47
N GLY A 150 -11.24 -0.79 -25.49
CA GLY A 150 -12.11 0.36 -25.23
C GLY A 150 -11.83 0.98 -23.86
N LEU A 151 -11.78 0.13 -22.80
CA LEU A 151 -11.45 0.58 -21.46
C LEU A 151 -10.05 1.25 -21.38
N LEU A 152 -9.06 0.67 -22.06
CA LEU A 152 -7.72 1.26 -22.08
C LEU A 152 -7.72 2.61 -22.81
N ASP A 153 -8.39 2.71 -23.95
CA ASP A 153 -8.41 3.92 -24.77
C ASP A 153 -9.17 5.08 -24.12
N GLU A 154 -10.30 4.77 -23.48
CA GLU A 154 -11.19 5.77 -22.91
C GLU A 154 -10.78 6.20 -21.51
N GLU A 155 -10.29 5.25 -20.67
CA GLU A 155 -10.14 5.51 -19.26
C GLU A 155 -8.68 5.46 -18.75
N ILE A 156 -7.89 4.51 -19.22
CA ILE A 156 -6.58 4.23 -18.61
C ILE A 156 -5.46 5.04 -19.30
N ILE A 157 -5.38 4.98 -20.63
CA ILE A 157 -4.32 5.62 -21.40
C ILE A 157 -4.31 7.14 -21.24
N PRO A 158 -5.46 7.86 -21.30
CA PRO A 158 -5.49 9.29 -21.06
C PRO A 158 -4.94 9.67 -19.68
N LYS A 159 -5.31 8.92 -18.63
CA LYS A 159 -4.82 9.16 -17.28
C LYS A 159 -3.32 8.88 -17.14
N ILE A 160 -2.79 7.87 -17.84
CA ILE A 160 -1.34 7.62 -17.91
C ILE A 160 -0.64 8.81 -18.57
N GLN A 161 -1.15 9.30 -19.70
CA GLN A 161 -0.54 10.40 -20.45
C GLN A 161 -0.52 11.71 -19.67
N LEU A 162 -1.58 11.99 -18.92
CA LEU A 162 -1.70 13.17 -18.06
C LEU A 162 -0.90 13.09 -16.74
N SER A 163 -0.35 11.94 -16.42
CA SER A 163 0.36 11.70 -15.16
C SER A 163 1.88 11.51 -15.35
N PRO A 164 2.70 11.81 -14.34
CA PRO A 164 4.14 11.57 -14.39
C PRO A 164 4.54 10.15 -13.95
N PHE A 165 3.58 9.28 -13.59
CA PHE A 165 3.86 8.00 -12.96
C PHE A 165 4.41 6.96 -13.94
N GLN A 166 5.31 6.11 -13.46
CA GLN A 166 5.62 4.85 -14.11
C GLN A 166 4.49 3.85 -13.88
N VAL A 167 4.26 2.98 -14.84
CA VAL A 167 3.16 2.02 -14.81
C VAL A 167 3.67 0.61 -15.00
N GLU A 168 3.39 -0.26 -14.03
CA GLU A 168 3.59 -1.69 -14.14
C GLU A 168 2.29 -2.36 -14.60
N VAL A 169 2.36 -3.13 -15.67
CA VAL A 169 1.26 -3.98 -16.14
C VAL A 169 1.59 -5.43 -15.86
N ALA A 170 0.89 -6.02 -14.91
CA ALA A 170 1.14 -7.36 -14.44
C ALA A 170 -0.01 -8.32 -14.77
N GLY A 171 0.31 -9.44 -15.39
CA GLY A 171 -0.62 -10.54 -15.59
C GLY A 171 -0.62 -11.51 -14.40
N HIS A 172 -1.81 -11.98 -14.03
CA HIS A 172 -2.02 -12.97 -12.99
C HIS A 172 -2.90 -14.11 -13.50
N SER A 173 -2.72 -15.29 -12.96
CA SER A 173 -3.52 -16.47 -13.23
C SER A 173 -4.05 -17.09 -11.93
N ASP A 174 -4.99 -18.02 -12.06
CA ASP A 174 -5.35 -18.94 -10.99
C ASP A 174 -4.30 -20.06 -10.85
N SER A 175 -4.54 -20.97 -9.89
CA SER A 175 -3.67 -22.11 -9.60
C SER A 175 -3.91 -23.34 -10.47
N ASP A 176 -4.86 -23.29 -11.41
CA ASP A 176 -5.16 -24.43 -12.25
C ASP A 176 -4.02 -24.69 -13.23
N LYS A 177 -3.72 -25.98 -13.44
CA LYS A 177 -2.67 -26.35 -14.39
C LYS A 177 -3.10 -26.01 -15.81
N MET A 178 -2.17 -25.44 -16.58
CA MET A 178 -2.38 -25.14 -17.99
C MET A 178 -2.88 -26.40 -18.74
N PRO A 179 -4.05 -26.36 -19.38
CA PRO A 179 -4.58 -27.47 -20.16
C PRO A 179 -3.63 -27.88 -21.30
N LYS A 180 -3.55 -29.20 -21.58
CA LYS A 180 -2.64 -29.72 -22.60
C LYS A 180 -2.78 -29.06 -23.97
N LYS A 181 -4.01 -28.70 -24.39
CA LYS A 181 -4.30 -28.05 -25.67
C LYS A 181 -3.66 -26.66 -25.82
N TRP A 182 -3.34 -25.97 -24.73
CA TRP A 182 -2.74 -24.61 -24.75
C TRP A 182 -1.25 -24.61 -24.47
N ARG A 183 -0.69 -25.74 -23.97
CA ARG A 183 0.75 -25.84 -23.66
C ARG A 183 1.67 -25.65 -24.87
N LYS A 184 1.13 -25.81 -26.07
CA LYS A 184 1.88 -25.52 -27.31
C LYS A 184 2.19 -24.02 -27.42
N ASN A 185 1.31 -23.16 -26.95
CA ASN A 185 1.47 -21.70 -27.00
C ASN A 185 2.11 -21.16 -25.72
N PHE A 186 1.70 -21.69 -24.57
CA PHE A 186 2.18 -21.28 -23.24
C PHE A 186 2.40 -22.54 -22.39
N ALA A 187 3.63 -22.84 -22.02
CA ALA A 187 3.99 -24.05 -21.29
C ALA A 187 3.35 -24.07 -19.89
N THR A 188 3.35 -22.92 -19.21
CA THR A 188 2.82 -22.75 -17.86
C THR A 188 2.00 -21.46 -17.73
N ASN A 189 1.46 -21.22 -16.54
CA ASN A 189 0.77 -19.98 -16.21
C ASN A 189 1.70 -18.76 -16.15
N TRP A 190 3.01 -18.98 -16.02
CA TRP A 190 4.00 -17.91 -16.05
C TRP A 190 4.05 -17.25 -17.43
N GLU A 191 4.22 -18.05 -18.49
CA GLU A 191 4.30 -17.54 -19.85
C GLU A 191 2.99 -16.87 -20.27
N LEU A 192 1.85 -17.47 -19.92
CA LEU A 192 0.54 -16.87 -20.25
C LEU A 192 0.34 -15.51 -19.55
N SER A 193 0.65 -15.43 -18.27
CA SER A 193 0.49 -14.19 -17.52
C SER A 193 1.45 -13.08 -18.00
N ALA A 194 2.71 -13.43 -18.26
CA ALA A 194 3.70 -12.50 -18.82
C ALA A 194 3.32 -12.02 -20.23
N ALA A 195 2.85 -12.92 -21.09
CA ALA A 195 2.40 -12.58 -22.43
C ALA A 195 1.19 -11.64 -22.43
N ARG A 196 0.27 -11.80 -21.48
CA ARG A 196 -0.87 -10.89 -21.28
C ARG A 196 -0.42 -9.50 -20.86
N GLY A 197 0.47 -9.39 -19.86
CA GLY A 197 1.06 -8.11 -19.45
C GLY A 197 1.77 -7.42 -20.61
N ALA A 198 2.61 -8.17 -21.33
CA ALA A 198 3.34 -7.65 -22.50
C ALA A 198 2.42 -7.21 -23.64
N SER A 199 1.30 -7.89 -23.88
CA SER A 199 0.34 -7.49 -24.93
C SER A 199 -0.33 -6.16 -24.61
N VAL A 200 -0.67 -5.91 -23.35
CA VAL A 200 -1.24 -4.62 -22.90
C VAL A 200 -0.20 -3.52 -23.02
N VAL A 201 1.04 -3.76 -22.55
CA VAL A 201 2.13 -2.77 -22.67
C VAL A 201 2.38 -2.39 -24.14
N ARG A 202 2.46 -3.37 -25.04
CA ARG A 202 2.62 -3.09 -26.46
C ARG A 202 1.49 -2.24 -27.01
N TYR A 203 0.25 -2.54 -26.66
CA TYR A 203 -0.91 -1.75 -27.07
C TYR A 203 -0.83 -0.31 -26.56
N MET A 204 -0.43 -0.10 -25.29
CA MET A 204 -0.25 1.24 -24.74
C MET A 204 0.84 2.03 -25.49
N ILE A 205 1.94 1.35 -25.88
CA ILE A 205 3.01 1.95 -26.70
C ILE A 205 2.47 2.34 -28.07
N ASP A 206 1.72 1.46 -28.73
CA ASP A 206 1.08 1.73 -30.02
C ASP A 206 0.10 2.91 -29.96
N LYS A 207 -0.47 3.20 -28.77
CA LYS A 207 -1.34 4.36 -28.50
C LYS A 207 -0.58 5.60 -28.00
N GLY A 208 0.75 5.58 -28.07
CA GLY A 208 1.59 6.76 -27.78
C GLY A 208 2.03 6.92 -26.33
N VAL A 209 1.85 5.91 -25.47
CA VAL A 209 2.45 5.95 -24.11
C VAL A 209 3.96 5.70 -24.23
N PRO A 210 4.83 6.57 -23.67
CA PRO A 210 6.27 6.40 -23.75
C PRO A 210 6.74 5.08 -23.12
N ALA A 211 7.45 4.24 -23.90
CA ALA A 211 7.91 2.93 -23.48
C ALA A 211 8.73 2.94 -22.17
N PRO A 212 9.61 3.92 -21.88
CA PRO A 212 10.37 3.97 -20.63
C PRO A 212 9.51 4.09 -19.37
N ARG A 213 8.25 4.48 -19.50
CA ARG A 213 7.29 4.57 -18.39
C ARG A 213 6.59 3.25 -18.07
N LEU A 214 6.73 2.24 -18.93
CA LEU A 214 5.97 1.02 -18.88
C LEU A 214 6.84 -0.18 -18.47
N LEU A 215 6.30 -1.02 -17.58
CA LEU A 215 6.88 -2.28 -17.17
C LEU A 215 5.87 -3.40 -17.42
N ALA A 216 6.30 -4.49 -18.03
CA ALA A 216 5.49 -5.70 -18.19
C ALA A 216 5.95 -6.77 -17.20
N ALA A 217 5.00 -7.35 -16.46
CA ALA A 217 5.29 -8.43 -15.52
C ALA A 217 4.30 -9.59 -15.64
N GLY A 218 4.71 -10.76 -15.20
CA GLY A 218 3.83 -11.92 -15.08
C GLY A 218 4.10 -12.63 -13.76
N TYR A 219 3.07 -12.81 -12.95
CA TYR A 219 3.20 -13.44 -11.63
C TYR A 219 2.64 -14.87 -11.59
N GLY A 220 2.04 -15.34 -12.67
CA GLY A 220 1.36 -16.62 -12.64
C GLY A 220 0.36 -16.71 -11.49
N PRO A 221 0.29 -17.84 -10.76
CA PRO A 221 -0.59 -18.01 -9.60
C PRO A 221 0.03 -17.51 -8.28
N TRP A 222 1.29 -17.05 -8.28
CA TRP A 222 2.07 -16.80 -7.08
C TRP A 222 1.82 -15.45 -6.40
N ALA A 223 1.02 -14.59 -7.01
CA ALA A 223 0.54 -13.35 -6.39
C ALA A 223 -1.00 -13.32 -6.40
N PRO A 224 -1.68 -14.19 -5.64
CA PRO A 224 -3.13 -14.28 -5.62
C PRO A 224 -3.76 -13.02 -5.03
N HIS A 225 -4.99 -12.74 -5.44
CA HIS A 225 -5.78 -11.63 -4.92
C HIS A 225 -6.00 -11.80 -3.39
N GLY A 226 -5.89 -10.71 -2.65
CA GLY A 226 -6.02 -10.73 -1.19
C GLY A 226 -4.72 -11.04 -0.43
N LEU A 227 -3.62 -11.37 -1.12
CA LEU A 227 -2.33 -11.63 -0.49
C LEU A 227 -1.84 -10.44 0.33
N ASP A 228 -2.03 -9.20 -0.15
CA ASP A 228 -1.61 -8.00 0.58
C ASP A 228 -2.43 -7.77 1.86
N SER A 229 -3.69 -8.16 1.90
CA SER A 229 -4.49 -8.15 3.13
C SER A 229 -3.93 -9.13 4.16
N VAL A 230 -3.49 -10.31 3.71
CA VAL A 230 -2.86 -11.30 4.59
C VAL A 230 -1.52 -10.79 5.11
N LYS A 231 -0.71 -10.16 4.27
CA LYS A 231 0.56 -9.53 4.67
C LYS A 231 0.35 -8.46 5.73
N LYS A 232 -0.65 -7.59 5.56
CA LYS A 232 -0.99 -6.55 6.55
C LYS A 232 -1.43 -7.13 7.91
N GLN A 233 -2.13 -8.26 7.90
CA GLN A 233 -2.58 -8.94 9.12
C GLN A 233 -1.46 -9.70 9.84
N ASN A 234 -0.35 -9.96 9.17
CA ASN A 234 0.77 -10.69 9.71
C ASN A 234 2.10 -9.94 9.46
N PRO A 235 2.58 -9.12 10.42
CA PRO A 235 3.81 -8.35 10.27
C PRO A 235 5.07 -9.22 10.09
N MET A 236 5.00 -10.51 10.46
CA MET A 236 6.09 -11.48 10.25
C MET A 236 6.04 -12.13 8.87
N TRP A 237 5.14 -11.69 8.00
CA TRP A 237 5.04 -12.21 6.63
C TRP A 237 6.33 -11.99 5.85
N ASN A 238 6.83 -13.08 5.30
CA ASN A 238 7.89 -13.06 4.31
C ASN A 238 7.33 -13.57 2.98
N PRO A 239 7.45 -12.85 1.86
CA PRO A 239 6.98 -13.31 0.56
C PRO A 239 7.61 -14.64 0.13
N LEU A 240 8.78 -14.99 0.67
CA LEU A 240 9.42 -16.29 0.42
C LEU A 240 8.70 -17.47 1.10
N THR A 241 7.77 -17.20 2.03
CA THR A 241 7.02 -18.24 2.75
C THR A 241 5.73 -18.66 2.06
N LEU A 242 5.31 -17.97 0.98
CA LEU A 242 4.15 -18.40 0.21
C LEU A 242 4.46 -19.71 -0.52
N THR A 243 3.84 -20.79 -0.08
CA THR A 243 4.00 -22.12 -0.63
C THR A 243 2.81 -22.52 -1.51
N TRP A 244 2.98 -23.61 -2.29
CA TRP A 244 1.92 -24.07 -3.18
C TRP A 244 0.73 -24.66 -2.41
N LYS A 245 0.94 -25.63 -1.54
CA LYS A 245 -0.11 -26.33 -0.79
C LYS A 245 0.17 -26.49 0.71
N ASP A 246 1.41 -26.59 1.08
CA ASP A 246 1.82 -26.91 2.46
C ASP A 246 2.05 -25.60 3.23
N PRO A 247 1.21 -25.26 4.23
CA PRO A 247 1.34 -24.00 4.95
C PRO A 247 2.61 -24.00 5.81
N VAL A 248 3.29 -22.87 5.85
CA VAL A 248 4.35 -22.59 6.80
C VAL A 248 3.72 -22.04 8.08
N LYS A 249 4.18 -22.49 9.25
CA LYS A 249 3.74 -21.95 10.53
C LYS A 249 4.62 -20.79 10.95
N THR A 250 3.98 -19.75 11.45
CA THR A 250 4.65 -18.63 12.10
C THR A 250 5.15 -19.04 13.49
N PRO A 251 6.07 -18.28 14.14
CA PRO A 251 6.55 -18.60 15.48
C PRO A 251 5.45 -18.69 16.55
N ASP A 252 4.34 -17.99 16.37
CA ASP A 252 3.13 -18.05 17.21
C ASP A 252 2.18 -19.21 16.83
N GLY A 253 2.60 -20.11 15.93
CA GLY A 253 1.88 -21.32 15.55
C GLY A 253 0.76 -21.11 14.53
N LYS A 254 0.54 -19.89 14.03
CA LYS A 254 -0.48 -19.59 13.03
C LYS A 254 -0.04 -20.08 11.65
N GLU A 255 -0.93 -20.75 10.94
CA GLU A 255 -0.68 -21.18 9.57
C GLU A 255 -0.75 -20.03 8.57
N MET A 256 0.27 -19.96 7.72
CA MET A 256 0.30 -18.98 6.61
C MET A 256 -0.54 -19.50 5.44
N PRO A 257 -1.21 -18.62 4.69
CA PRO A 257 -1.98 -19.04 3.53
C PRO A 257 -1.06 -19.60 2.45
N THR A 258 -1.59 -20.51 1.67
CA THR A 258 -0.94 -21.11 0.50
C THR A 258 -1.57 -20.60 -0.79
N VAL A 259 -0.90 -20.82 -1.93
CA VAL A 259 -1.48 -20.51 -3.25
C VAL A 259 -2.81 -21.23 -3.43
N LEU A 260 -2.90 -22.50 -3.05
CA LEU A 260 -4.15 -23.27 -3.17
C LEU A 260 -5.24 -22.75 -2.23
N SER A 261 -4.90 -22.34 -1.01
CA SER A 261 -5.90 -21.82 -0.08
C SER A 261 -6.52 -20.50 -0.56
N LEU A 262 -5.75 -19.67 -1.28
CA LEU A 262 -6.21 -18.42 -1.90
C LEU A 262 -6.84 -18.64 -3.30
N ASN A 263 -6.97 -19.90 -3.76
CA ASN A 263 -7.63 -20.33 -5.00
C ASN A 263 -8.70 -21.41 -4.74
N LYS A 264 -9.33 -21.40 -3.57
CA LYS A 264 -10.15 -22.49 -3.07
C LYS A 264 -11.42 -22.77 -3.90
N ASN A 265 -12.01 -21.72 -4.46
CA ASN A 265 -13.25 -21.79 -5.22
C ASN A 265 -13.18 -20.93 -6.49
N GLU A 266 -14.17 -21.10 -7.38
CA GLU A 266 -14.19 -20.40 -8.67
C GLU A 266 -14.25 -18.87 -8.50
N LYS A 267 -14.92 -18.35 -7.48
CA LYS A 267 -14.97 -16.92 -7.18
C LYS A 267 -13.58 -16.35 -6.86
N MET A 268 -12.77 -17.10 -6.09
CA MET A 268 -11.37 -16.71 -5.81
C MET A 268 -10.49 -16.83 -7.05
N LYS A 269 -10.63 -17.91 -7.81
CA LYS A 269 -9.89 -18.12 -9.07
C LYS A 269 -10.20 -17.04 -10.08
N SER A 270 -11.46 -16.65 -10.24
CA SER A 270 -11.86 -15.55 -11.13
C SER A 270 -11.21 -14.22 -10.74
N LYS A 271 -11.11 -13.91 -9.44
CA LYS A 271 -10.38 -12.74 -8.95
C LYS A 271 -8.87 -12.84 -9.19
N ASN A 272 -8.32 -14.06 -9.18
CA ASN A 272 -6.90 -14.29 -9.45
C ASN A 272 -6.58 -14.15 -10.94
N ARG A 273 -7.46 -14.57 -11.84
CA ARG A 273 -7.34 -14.31 -13.28
C ARG A 273 -7.62 -12.82 -13.53
N ARG A 274 -6.57 -12.00 -13.50
CA ARG A 274 -6.67 -10.54 -13.67
C ARG A 274 -5.47 -9.97 -14.38
N ILE A 275 -5.65 -8.78 -14.92
CA ILE A 275 -4.58 -7.85 -15.26
C ILE A 275 -4.56 -6.77 -14.18
N GLN A 276 -3.39 -6.48 -13.72
CA GLN A 276 -3.15 -5.44 -12.72
C GLN A 276 -2.33 -4.33 -13.36
N ILE A 277 -2.85 -3.12 -13.35
CA ILE A 277 -2.15 -1.91 -13.79
C ILE A 277 -1.83 -1.12 -12.53
N THR A 278 -0.55 -0.94 -12.24
CA THR A 278 -0.09 -0.24 -11.03
C THR A 278 0.59 1.06 -11.43
N PHE A 279 0.02 2.18 -11.02
CA PHE A 279 0.67 3.48 -11.06
C PHE A 279 1.62 3.56 -9.88
N LEU A 280 2.92 3.48 -10.18
CA LEU A 280 3.95 3.37 -9.15
C LEU A 280 4.18 4.71 -8.45
N ASN A 281 4.33 4.67 -7.14
CA ASN A 281 4.83 5.80 -6.40
C ASN A 281 6.18 6.24 -6.99
N PRO A 282 6.41 7.55 -7.20
CA PRO A 282 7.72 8.02 -7.59
C PRO A 282 8.74 7.55 -6.55
N PRO A 283 9.92 7.09 -6.98
CA PRO A 283 10.96 6.72 -6.06
C PRO A 283 11.23 7.93 -5.15
N HIS A 284 11.26 7.70 -3.83
CA HIS A 284 11.70 8.72 -2.90
C HIS A 284 13.18 9.03 -3.22
N HIS A 285 13.40 10.07 -3.99
CA HIS A 285 14.73 10.63 -4.12
C HIS A 285 15.10 11.20 -2.75
N GLY A 286 15.79 10.40 -1.95
CA GLY A 286 16.54 10.92 -0.82
C GLY A 286 17.38 12.08 -1.36
N LYS A 287 17.29 13.26 -0.75
CA LYS A 287 18.13 14.42 -1.07
C LYS A 287 19.58 13.95 -1.10
N GLY A 288 20.18 13.84 -2.28
CA GLY A 288 21.61 13.56 -2.40
C GLY A 288 22.01 12.51 -3.42
N ARG A 289 21.65 12.72 -4.69
CA ARG A 289 22.54 12.39 -5.84
C ARG A 289 22.14 13.32 -6.97
N SER A 290 22.93 14.33 -7.22
CA SER A 290 22.89 15.08 -8.46
C SER A 290 23.00 14.08 -9.61
N ALA A 291 22.10 14.17 -10.57
CA ALA A 291 22.26 13.49 -11.83
C ALA A 291 23.59 13.98 -12.43
N THR A 292 24.58 13.14 -12.44
CA THR A 292 25.73 13.31 -13.34
C THR A 292 25.15 13.15 -14.75
N SER A 293 25.16 14.25 -15.47
CA SER A 293 24.91 14.28 -16.91
C SER A 293 25.80 13.22 -17.56
N TYR A 294 25.17 12.24 -18.20
CA TYR A 294 25.84 11.48 -19.25
C TYR A 294 25.77 12.36 -20.50
N GLU A 295 26.78 13.20 -20.66
CA GLU A 295 27.22 13.67 -21.95
C GLU A 295 28.19 12.58 -22.45
N ASP A 296 27.72 11.84 -23.48
CA ASP A 296 28.53 11.39 -24.63
C ASP A 296 27.57 10.87 -25.70
#